data_7722cf5b888ac105314ae863e6df5e2c
#
_entry.id   7722cf5b888ac105314ae863e6df5e2c
#
_cell.length_a   1.000
_cell.length_b   1.000
_cell.length_c   1.000
_cell.angle_alpha   90.00
_cell.angle_beta   90.00
_cell.angle_gamma   90.00
#
_symmetry.space_group_name_H-M   'P 1'
#
loop_
_entity.id
_entity.type
_entity.pdbx_description
1 polymer ?
#
loop_
_entity_poly.entity_id
_entity_poly.type
_entity_poly.pdbx_seq_one_letter_code
_entity_poly.pdbx_strand_id
1 'polypeptide(L)'
;LGHSEVDFHANVQEFHSQLEPNEKHAVKNALLAIAQIEVSVKTFWGNLYNHLPKPEFNGLGATFAECEFRHSEAYSRLLEVLGYNDDFSNVIEIPAVKKRIDFLSNVLKHANSATPKEYVSSLLLFSILIENVSLFSQFAIILSFTRFKGYMKNVSNIIAWTSVDEQIHANAGIYLINKIREEQPELLTDSDIEDIYTLVDQSVELEGEILDWIFELGELTVFSKEDLLNFMKYRVDDSLKKIGMNTRYNVSPEQYRPMVWFEEEVFANSMDDFFAKRPVDYTKHDKSITANDLF
;
A
#
# COMPACT_ATOMS: atom_id res chain seq x y z
N LEU A 1 13.68 8.89 -2.96
CA LEU A 1 13.46 9.84 -4.06
C LEU A 1 12.29 10.73 -3.70
N GLY A 2 12.44 12.07 -3.84
CA GLY A 2 11.35 13.00 -3.55
C GLY A 2 10.35 13.04 -4.70
N HIS A 3 9.05 13.08 -4.39
CA HIS A 3 7.98 13.27 -5.39
C HIS A 3 8.18 14.52 -6.27
N SER A 4 8.93 15.51 -5.78
CA SER A 4 9.30 16.74 -6.52
C SER A 4 10.23 16.49 -7.71
N GLU A 5 10.85 15.31 -7.80
CA GLU A 5 11.74 14.92 -8.90
C GLU A 5 10.99 14.26 -10.06
N VAL A 6 9.68 13.98 -9.91
CA VAL A 6 8.86 13.30 -10.92
C VAL A 6 8.02 14.32 -11.69
N ASP A 7 8.16 14.32 -13.02
CA ASP A 7 7.34 15.16 -13.91
C ASP A 7 6.05 14.44 -14.30
N PHE A 8 4.91 14.97 -13.89
CA PHE A 8 3.59 14.40 -14.17
C PHE A 8 2.89 14.99 -15.41
N HIS A 9 3.46 16.00 -16.09
CA HIS A 9 2.76 16.71 -17.17
C HIS A 9 2.28 15.78 -18.31
N ALA A 10 3.17 14.88 -18.77
CA ALA A 10 2.80 13.91 -19.79
C ALA A 10 1.69 12.97 -19.31
N ASN A 11 1.77 12.51 -18.06
CA ASN A 11 0.80 11.57 -17.47
C ASN A 11 -0.58 12.23 -17.25
N VAL A 12 -0.62 13.51 -16.89
CA VAL A 12 -1.88 14.27 -16.81
C VAL A 12 -2.55 14.35 -18.19
N GLN A 13 -1.76 14.62 -19.23
CA GLN A 13 -2.28 14.64 -20.60
C GLN A 13 -2.78 13.25 -21.03
N GLU A 14 -2.01 12.18 -20.77
CA GLU A 14 -2.41 10.79 -21.06
C GLU A 14 -3.70 10.44 -20.32
N PHE A 15 -3.79 10.75 -19.03
CA PHE A 15 -4.98 10.52 -18.21
C PHE A 15 -6.23 11.15 -18.84
N HIS A 16 -6.16 12.43 -19.25
CA HIS A 16 -7.31 13.12 -19.80
C HIS A 16 -7.66 12.71 -21.24
N SER A 17 -6.68 12.32 -22.06
CA SER A 17 -6.90 12.10 -23.50
C SER A 17 -6.92 10.64 -23.94
N GLN A 18 -6.28 9.72 -23.18
CA GLN A 18 -6.08 8.33 -23.63
C GLN A 18 -6.92 7.30 -22.84
N LEU A 19 -7.32 7.63 -21.60
CA LEU A 19 -8.10 6.73 -20.77
C LEU A 19 -9.59 6.86 -21.08
N GLU A 20 -10.29 5.72 -21.09
CA GLU A 20 -11.75 5.68 -21.19
C GLU A 20 -12.42 6.17 -19.90
N PRO A 21 -13.71 6.57 -19.93
CA PRO A 21 -14.40 7.11 -18.74
C PRO A 21 -14.36 6.20 -17.51
N ASN A 22 -14.56 4.88 -17.68
CA ASN A 22 -14.47 3.91 -16.58
C ASN A 22 -13.04 3.76 -16.06
N GLU A 23 -12.04 3.86 -16.92
CA GLU A 23 -10.62 3.80 -16.56
C GLU A 23 -10.19 5.03 -15.76
N LYS A 24 -10.62 6.23 -16.19
CA LYS A 24 -10.41 7.48 -15.44
C LYS A 24 -11.02 7.40 -14.04
N HIS A 25 -12.23 6.87 -13.97
CA HIS A 25 -12.94 6.65 -12.71
C HIS A 25 -12.19 5.69 -11.81
N ALA A 26 -11.74 4.55 -12.34
CA ALA A 26 -10.98 3.56 -11.59
C ALA A 26 -9.65 4.12 -11.06
N VAL A 27 -8.87 4.82 -11.89
CA VAL A 27 -7.61 5.46 -11.47
C VAL A 27 -7.87 6.53 -10.42
N LYS A 28 -8.86 7.42 -10.63
CA LYS A 28 -9.22 8.46 -9.65
C LYS A 28 -9.55 7.84 -8.29
N ASN A 29 -10.47 6.88 -8.27
CA ASN A 29 -10.93 6.28 -7.02
C ASN A 29 -9.86 5.43 -6.35
N ALA A 30 -9.00 4.74 -7.11
CA ALA A 30 -7.84 4.03 -6.57
C ALA A 30 -6.86 5.01 -5.89
N LEU A 31 -6.52 6.14 -6.52
CA LEU A 31 -5.65 7.16 -5.91
C LEU A 31 -6.27 7.78 -4.65
N LEU A 32 -7.58 8.08 -4.67
CA LEU A 32 -8.28 8.57 -3.48
C LEU A 32 -8.27 7.56 -2.34
N ALA A 33 -8.46 6.26 -2.67
CA ALA A 33 -8.43 5.18 -1.71
C ALA A 33 -7.06 5.00 -1.06
N ILE A 34 -5.96 5.09 -1.84
CA ILE A 34 -4.58 5.04 -1.35
C ILE A 34 -4.32 6.26 -0.45
N ALA A 35 -4.53 7.46 -0.96
CA ALA A 35 -4.25 8.70 -0.24
C ALA A 35 -4.95 8.78 1.12
N GLN A 36 -6.16 8.21 1.23
CA GLN A 36 -6.90 8.15 2.50
C GLN A 36 -6.20 7.24 3.52
N ILE A 37 -5.67 6.08 3.12
CA ILE A 37 -4.93 5.19 4.02
C ILE A 37 -3.63 5.88 4.48
N GLU A 38 -2.86 6.42 3.57
CA GLU A 38 -1.57 7.08 3.83
C GLU A 38 -1.68 8.22 4.87
N VAL A 39 -2.78 8.97 4.85
CA VAL A 39 -3.03 9.98 5.88
C VAL A 39 -3.33 9.35 7.24
N SER A 40 -4.01 8.20 7.26
CA SER A 40 -4.50 7.57 8.48
C SER A 40 -3.42 6.81 9.24
N VAL A 41 -2.41 6.26 8.56
CA VAL A 41 -1.48 5.25 9.12
C VAL A 41 -0.07 5.76 9.40
N LYS A 42 0.32 6.89 8.86
CA LYS A 42 1.70 7.44 8.91
C LYS A 42 2.33 7.59 10.31
N THR A 43 1.54 7.60 11.36
CA THR A 43 2.06 7.75 12.73
C THR A 43 2.35 6.43 13.44
N PHE A 44 1.94 5.29 12.87
CA PHE A 44 2.06 3.98 13.52
C PHE A 44 3.52 3.62 13.80
N TRP A 45 4.36 3.63 12.77
CA TRP A 45 5.78 3.28 12.88
C TRP A 45 6.56 4.24 13.78
N GLY A 46 6.25 5.52 13.75
CA GLY A 46 6.89 6.52 14.58
C GLY A 46 6.73 6.28 16.10
N ASN A 47 5.72 5.50 16.49
CA ASN A 47 5.45 5.14 17.88
C ASN A 47 6.07 3.81 18.33
N LEU A 48 6.76 3.09 17.44
CA LEU A 48 7.28 1.74 17.66
C LEU A 48 8.19 1.65 18.90
N TYR A 49 9.08 2.64 19.10
CA TYR A 49 10.04 2.65 20.20
C TYR A 49 9.38 2.75 21.59
N ASN A 50 8.20 3.34 21.68
CA ASN A 50 7.49 3.45 22.95
C ASN A 50 7.00 2.09 23.49
N HIS A 51 6.86 1.10 22.60
CA HIS A 51 6.39 -0.25 22.90
C HIS A 51 7.49 -1.30 22.85
N LEU A 52 8.48 -1.10 21.99
CA LEU A 52 9.60 -2.00 21.78
C LEU A 52 10.91 -1.22 22.05
N PRO A 53 11.37 -1.13 23.31
CA PRO A 53 12.37 -0.14 23.73
C PRO A 53 13.82 -0.55 23.42
N LYS A 54 14.09 -1.12 22.23
CA LYS A 54 15.46 -1.36 21.73
C LYS A 54 15.86 -0.20 20.82
N PRO A 55 17.10 0.34 20.93
CA PRO A 55 17.57 1.46 20.12
C PRO A 55 17.40 1.26 18.61
N GLU A 56 17.56 0.02 18.14
CA GLU A 56 17.39 -0.36 16.74
C GLU A 56 15.96 -0.13 16.26
N PHE A 57 14.96 -0.37 17.10
CA PHE A 57 13.56 -0.14 16.76
C PHE A 57 13.19 1.33 16.73
N ASN A 58 13.89 2.18 17.49
CA ASN A 58 13.74 3.62 17.32
C ASN A 58 14.21 4.08 15.93
N GLY A 59 15.37 3.59 15.48
CA GLY A 59 15.88 3.87 14.13
C GLY A 59 14.94 3.36 13.04
N LEU A 60 14.46 2.12 13.15
CA LEU A 60 13.50 1.52 12.23
C LEU A 60 12.21 2.34 12.15
N GLY A 61 11.59 2.63 13.30
CA GLY A 61 10.33 3.38 13.36
C GLY A 61 10.45 4.79 12.80
N ALA A 62 11.56 5.49 13.07
CA ALA A 62 11.82 6.82 12.53
C ALA A 62 11.98 6.79 10.99
N THR A 63 12.69 5.78 10.46
CA THR A 63 12.89 5.63 9.01
C THR A 63 11.57 5.32 8.31
N PHE A 64 10.75 4.42 8.85
CA PHE A 64 9.47 4.08 8.26
C PHE A 64 8.48 5.25 8.36
N ALA A 65 8.42 5.93 9.49
CA ALA A 65 7.56 7.12 9.63
C ALA A 65 7.92 8.24 8.63
N GLU A 66 9.20 8.41 8.31
CA GLU A 66 9.65 9.36 7.28
C GLU A 66 9.25 8.88 5.88
N CYS A 67 9.31 7.57 5.63
CA CYS A 67 8.85 6.97 4.39
C CYS A 67 7.35 7.21 4.17
N GLU A 68 6.51 6.95 5.18
CA GLU A 68 5.07 7.21 5.16
C GLU A 68 4.73 8.69 4.91
N PHE A 69 5.52 9.58 5.49
CA PHE A 69 5.37 11.01 5.21
C PHE A 69 5.61 11.31 3.73
N ARG A 70 6.65 10.74 3.11
CA ARG A 70 6.92 10.91 1.68
C ARG A 70 5.84 10.31 0.79
N HIS A 71 5.27 9.16 1.16
CA HIS A 71 4.14 8.58 0.46
C HIS A 71 2.94 9.54 0.47
N SER A 72 2.56 10.04 1.63
CA SER A 72 1.44 10.98 1.76
C SER A 72 1.64 12.26 0.93
N GLU A 73 2.85 12.82 0.88
CA GLU A 73 3.19 13.96 0.04
C GLU A 73 3.10 13.64 -1.45
N ALA A 74 3.57 12.46 -1.87
CA ALA A 74 3.51 12.02 -3.26
C ALA A 74 2.07 11.86 -3.75
N TYR A 75 1.19 11.23 -2.96
CA TYR A 75 -0.21 11.07 -3.31
C TYR A 75 -0.99 12.39 -3.27
N SER A 76 -0.69 13.26 -2.30
CA SER A 76 -1.24 14.62 -2.27
C SER A 76 -0.91 15.38 -3.56
N ARG A 77 0.35 15.28 -3.99
CA ARG A 77 0.79 15.91 -5.24
C ARG A 77 0.13 15.31 -6.49
N LEU A 78 -0.05 13.99 -6.53
CA LEU A 78 -0.76 13.31 -7.63
C LEU A 78 -2.21 13.80 -7.73
N LEU A 79 -2.93 13.87 -6.62
CA LEU A 79 -4.31 14.36 -6.59
C LEU A 79 -4.39 15.84 -6.99
N GLU A 80 -3.45 16.66 -6.56
CA GLU A 80 -3.38 18.09 -6.94
C GLU A 80 -3.21 18.26 -8.45
N VAL A 81 -2.23 17.58 -9.07
CA VAL A 81 -1.95 17.75 -10.50
C VAL A 81 -3.05 17.16 -11.39
N LEU A 82 -3.82 16.18 -10.91
CA LEU A 82 -4.99 15.63 -11.58
C LEU A 82 -6.27 16.43 -11.31
N GLY A 83 -6.24 17.39 -10.38
CA GLY A 83 -7.38 18.26 -10.06
C GLY A 83 -8.40 17.63 -9.11
N TYR A 84 -8.01 16.68 -8.23
CA TYR A 84 -8.90 15.90 -7.36
C TYR A 84 -8.83 16.27 -5.86
N ASN A 85 -8.32 17.46 -5.51
CA ASN A 85 -8.26 17.92 -4.12
C ASN A 85 -9.64 18.03 -3.46
N ASP A 86 -10.64 18.52 -4.19
CA ASP A 86 -12.01 18.61 -3.68
C ASP A 86 -12.63 17.21 -3.51
N ASP A 87 -12.37 16.29 -4.44
CA ASP A 87 -12.80 14.89 -4.33
C ASP A 87 -12.19 14.24 -3.08
N PHE A 88 -10.89 14.49 -2.81
CA PHE A 88 -10.23 13.96 -1.61
C PHE A 88 -10.84 14.52 -0.32
N SER A 89 -11.16 15.80 -0.26
CA SER A 89 -11.80 16.41 0.89
C SER A 89 -13.17 15.78 1.22
N ASN A 90 -13.86 15.26 0.20
CA ASN A 90 -15.19 14.66 0.31
C ASN A 90 -15.15 13.12 0.35
N VAL A 91 -13.97 12.47 0.20
CA VAL A 91 -13.86 11.01 0.09
C VAL A 91 -14.40 10.27 1.31
N ILE A 92 -14.35 10.89 2.49
CA ILE A 92 -14.88 10.34 3.74
C ILE A 92 -16.40 10.20 3.77
N GLU A 93 -17.12 10.87 2.86
CA GLU A 93 -18.57 10.74 2.71
C GLU A 93 -18.97 9.51 1.87
N ILE A 94 -18.02 8.88 1.18
CA ILE A 94 -18.23 7.64 0.42
C ILE A 94 -18.44 6.49 1.40
N PRO A 95 -19.58 5.76 1.33
CA PRO A 95 -19.90 4.75 2.35
C PRO A 95 -18.85 3.65 2.50
N ALA A 96 -18.28 3.14 1.40
CA ALA A 96 -17.22 2.14 1.42
C ALA A 96 -15.96 2.67 2.10
N VAL A 97 -15.54 3.89 1.77
CA VAL A 97 -14.36 4.54 2.37
C VAL A 97 -14.58 4.79 3.86
N LYS A 98 -15.76 5.28 4.24
CA LYS A 98 -16.10 5.50 5.65
C LYS A 98 -16.03 4.21 6.47
N LYS A 99 -16.62 3.12 5.98
CA LYS A 99 -16.55 1.82 6.66
C LYS A 99 -15.10 1.36 6.83
N ARG A 100 -14.26 1.51 5.81
CA ARG A 100 -12.83 1.20 5.89
C ARG A 100 -12.11 2.05 6.94
N ILE A 101 -12.36 3.37 6.99
CA ILE A 101 -11.80 4.27 8.00
C ILE A 101 -12.20 3.82 9.41
N ASP A 102 -13.48 3.52 9.63
CA ASP A 102 -13.99 3.07 10.93
C ASP A 102 -13.32 1.75 11.35
N PHE A 103 -13.15 0.82 10.41
CA PHE A 103 -12.42 -0.44 10.64
C PHE A 103 -10.95 -0.19 11.00
N LEU A 104 -10.21 0.60 10.20
CA LEU A 104 -8.81 0.94 10.45
C LEU A 104 -8.63 1.64 11.80
N SER A 105 -9.52 2.56 12.14
CA SER A 105 -9.53 3.24 13.43
C SER A 105 -9.72 2.25 14.59
N ASN A 106 -10.54 1.23 14.40
CA ASN A 106 -10.72 0.17 15.40
C ASN A 106 -9.48 -0.72 15.52
N VAL A 107 -8.84 -1.11 14.41
CA VAL A 107 -7.59 -1.88 14.40
C VAL A 107 -6.46 -1.11 15.08
N LEU A 108 -6.36 0.20 14.82
CA LEU A 108 -5.30 1.06 15.31
C LEU A 108 -5.57 1.65 16.70
N LYS A 109 -6.77 1.50 17.27
CA LYS A 109 -7.11 2.09 18.57
C LYS A 109 -6.16 1.69 19.69
N HIS A 110 -5.57 0.51 19.60
CA HIS A 110 -4.61 -0.03 20.56
C HIS A 110 -3.14 0.23 20.20
N ALA A 111 -2.86 0.89 19.08
CA ALA A 111 -1.50 1.24 18.68
C ALA A 111 -0.77 2.14 19.69
N ASN A 112 -1.53 2.87 20.52
CA ASN A 112 -1.02 3.69 21.62
C ASN A 112 -1.34 3.10 23.01
N SER A 113 -1.80 1.84 23.09
CA SER A 113 -2.16 1.19 24.33
C SER A 113 -0.93 0.94 25.21
N ALA A 114 -1.07 1.15 26.51
CA ALA A 114 -0.07 0.74 27.48
C ALA A 114 -0.03 -0.78 27.72
N THR A 115 -1.05 -1.52 27.24
CA THR A 115 -1.16 -2.97 27.38
C THR A 115 -0.37 -3.67 26.26
N PRO A 116 0.72 -4.42 26.55
CA PRO A 116 1.53 -5.07 25.53
C PRO A 116 0.71 -5.97 24.59
N LYS A 117 -0.25 -6.72 25.12
CA LYS A 117 -1.11 -7.62 24.36
C LYS A 117 -1.95 -6.88 23.30
N GLU A 118 -2.57 -5.77 23.68
CA GLU A 118 -3.37 -4.94 22.74
C GLU A 118 -2.49 -4.32 21.66
N TYR A 119 -1.29 -3.84 22.04
CA TYR A 119 -0.33 -3.33 21.07
C TYR A 119 0.11 -4.39 20.05
N VAL A 120 0.43 -5.61 20.52
CA VAL A 120 0.84 -6.73 19.65
C VAL A 120 -0.27 -7.09 18.66
N SER A 121 -1.53 -7.10 19.08
CA SER A 121 -2.68 -7.31 18.18
C SER A 121 -2.76 -6.21 17.12
N SER A 122 -2.62 -4.93 17.50
CA SER A 122 -2.58 -3.82 16.52
C SER A 122 -1.37 -3.91 15.58
N LEU A 123 -0.19 -4.26 16.08
CA LEU A 123 1.01 -4.45 15.26
C LEU A 123 0.81 -5.56 14.22
N LEU A 124 0.22 -6.69 14.63
CA LEU A 124 -0.06 -7.81 13.74
C LEU A 124 -1.04 -7.39 12.63
N LEU A 125 -2.20 -6.84 13.01
CA LEU A 125 -3.23 -6.43 12.05
C LEU A 125 -2.73 -5.31 11.12
N PHE A 126 -1.96 -4.36 11.65
CA PHE A 126 -1.33 -3.31 10.85
C PHE A 126 -0.42 -3.93 9.77
N SER A 127 0.50 -4.79 10.18
CA SER A 127 1.52 -5.36 9.29
C SER A 127 0.94 -6.29 8.23
N ILE A 128 -0.08 -7.10 8.55
CA ILE A 128 -0.63 -8.08 7.61
C ILE A 128 -1.80 -7.54 6.78
N LEU A 129 -2.57 -6.58 7.28
CA LEU A 129 -3.74 -6.06 6.57
C LEU A 129 -3.45 -4.72 5.90
N ILE A 130 -2.90 -3.74 6.62
CA ILE A 130 -2.68 -2.41 6.07
C ILE A 130 -1.49 -2.44 5.13
N GLU A 131 -0.31 -2.78 5.63
CA GLU A 131 0.95 -2.76 4.88
C GLU A 131 1.03 -3.81 3.75
N ASN A 132 0.29 -4.90 3.84
CA ASN A 132 0.42 -6.00 2.88
C ASN A 132 -0.83 -6.28 2.02
N VAL A 133 -1.99 -5.71 2.32
CA VAL A 133 -3.25 -6.04 1.63
C VAL A 133 -4.00 -4.81 1.14
N SER A 134 -4.32 -3.85 2.03
CA SER A 134 -5.29 -2.80 1.76
C SER A 134 -4.89 -1.83 0.64
N LEU A 135 -3.61 -1.68 0.31
CA LEU A 135 -3.11 -0.82 -0.75
C LEU A 135 -2.87 -1.56 -2.07
N PHE A 136 -2.61 -2.86 -2.01
CA PHE A 136 -2.04 -3.61 -3.13
C PHE A 136 -3.00 -3.81 -4.30
N SER A 137 -4.31 -3.92 -4.06
CA SER A 137 -5.29 -3.96 -5.15
C SER A 137 -5.35 -2.65 -5.93
N GLN A 138 -5.27 -1.51 -5.23
CA GLN A 138 -5.23 -0.19 -5.85
C GLN A 138 -3.91 0.04 -6.59
N PHE A 139 -2.78 -0.42 -6.05
CA PHE A 139 -1.49 -0.39 -6.75
C PHE A 139 -1.57 -1.17 -8.07
N ALA A 140 -2.15 -2.37 -8.05
CA ALA A 140 -2.31 -3.20 -9.25
C ALA A 140 -3.18 -2.50 -10.31
N ILE A 141 -4.27 -1.82 -9.91
CA ILE A 141 -5.10 -1.05 -10.82
C ILE A 141 -4.26 -0.01 -11.56
N ILE A 142 -3.48 0.80 -10.85
CA ILE A 142 -2.70 1.89 -11.46
C ILE A 142 -1.55 1.35 -12.32
N LEU A 143 -0.78 0.38 -11.80
CA LEU A 143 0.34 -0.23 -12.52
C LEU A 143 -0.09 -0.91 -13.82
N SER A 144 -1.33 -1.42 -13.89
CA SER A 144 -1.86 -2.08 -15.09
C SER A 144 -1.87 -1.18 -16.33
N PHE A 145 -2.05 0.13 -16.16
CA PHE A 145 -2.04 1.07 -17.27
C PHE A 145 -0.66 1.19 -17.92
N THR A 146 0.40 1.15 -17.16
CA THR A 146 1.76 1.09 -17.73
C THR A 146 2.06 -0.28 -18.30
N ARG A 147 1.75 -1.35 -17.57
CA ARG A 147 2.05 -2.73 -17.96
C ARG A 147 1.37 -3.13 -19.27
N PHE A 148 0.08 -2.83 -19.43
CA PHE A 148 -0.72 -3.33 -20.55
C PHE A 148 -1.02 -2.28 -21.62
N LYS A 149 -0.92 -0.99 -21.31
CA LYS A 149 -1.26 0.11 -22.25
C LYS A 149 -0.10 1.06 -22.52
N GLY A 150 0.97 1.04 -21.73
CA GLY A 150 2.12 1.94 -21.88
C GLY A 150 1.89 3.36 -21.42
N TYR A 151 0.80 3.63 -20.67
CA TYR A 151 0.42 4.96 -20.16
C TYR A 151 0.81 5.13 -18.69
N MET A 152 0.87 6.39 -18.23
CA MET A 152 1.02 6.78 -16.83
C MET A 152 2.33 6.30 -16.17
N LYS A 153 3.42 6.20 -16.92
CA LYS A 153 4.71 5.65 -16.44
C LYS A 153 5.23 6.31 -15.16
N ASN A 154 5.19 7.65 -15.08
CA ASN A 154 5.72 8.35 -13.93
C ASN A 154 4.87 8.17 -12.68
N VAL A 155 3.54 8.10 -12.85
CA VAL A 155 2.62 7.72 -11.76
C VAL A 155 2.91 6.29 -11.30
N SER A 156 3.04 5.36 -12.26
CA SER A 156 3.36 3.96 -11.96
C SER A 156 4.72 3.79 -11.26
N ASN A 157 5.71 4.62 -11.58
CA ASN A 157 6.99 4.58 -10.87
C ASN A 157 6.82 4.88 -9.36
N ILE A 158 6.02 5.91 -9.02
CA ILE A 158 5.71 6.20 -7.60
C ILE A 158 5.01 5.00 -6.96
N ILE A 159 3.98 4.46 -7.62
CA ILE A 159 3.25 3.30 -7.11
C ILE A 159 4.18 2.09 -6.91
N ALA A 160 5.07 1.82 -7.85
CA ALA A 160 6.01 0.70 -7.74
C ALA A 160 6.98 0.90 -6.57
N TRP A 161 7.51 2.11 -6.38
CA TRP A 161 8.39 2.41 -5.24
C TRP A 161 7.66 2.29 -3.90
N THR A 162 6.46 2.85 -3.79
CA THR A 162 5.61 2.67 -2.60
C THR A 162 5.35 1.19 -2.35
N SER A 163 5.01 0.40 -3.38
CA SER A 163 4.74 -1.04 -3.23
C SER A 163 5.94 -1.81 -2.65
N VAL A 164 7.18 -1.42 -3.01
CA VAL A 164 8.40 -2.01 -2.45
C VAL A 164 8.57 -1.61 -0.99
N ASP A 165 8.35 -0.33 -0.66
CA ASP A 165 8.47 0.17 0.70
C ASP A 165 7.44 -0.50 1.62
N GLU A 166 6.16 -0.61 1.20
CA GLU A 166 5.11 -1.28 1.97
C GLU A 166 5.41 -2.78 2.19
N GLN A 167 6.01 -3.44 1.20
CA GLN A 167 6.44 -4.83 1.38
C GLN A 167 7.57 -4.95 2.41
N ILE A 168 8.48 -3.98 2.49
CA ILE A 168 9.54 -3.93 3.51
C ILE A 168 8.91 -3.68 4.88
N HIS A 169 7.96 -2.76 5.00
CA HIS A 169 7.22 -2.47 6.23
C HIS A 169 6.48 -3.72 6.73
N ALA A 170 5.73 -4.39 5.87
CA ALA A 170 5.04 -5.64 6.19
C ALA A 170 6.00 -6.74 6.67
N ASN A 171 7.12 -6.94 5.97
CA ASN A 171 8.12 -7.94 6.35
C ASN A 171 8.78 -7.62 7.70
N ALA A 172 9.03 -6.35 7.99
CA ALA A 172 9.55 -5.92 9.29
C ALA A 172 8.53 -6.20 10.42
N GLY A 173 7.26 -5.88 10.20
CA GLY A 173 6.20 -6.21 11.15
C GLY A 173 6.05 -7.71 11.39
N ILE A 174 6.07 -8.52 10.33
CA ILE A 174 6.06 -9.99 10.41
C ILE A 174 7.25 -10.50 11.22
N TYR A 175 8.45 -9.94 11.00
CA TYR A 175 9.64 -10.28 11.78
C TYR A 175 9.45 -9.97 13.27
N LEU A 176 8.94 -8.78 13.59
CA LEU A 176 8.67 -8.38 14.97
C LEU A 176 7.65 -9.29 15.65
N ILE A 177 6.56 -9.63 14.97
CA ILE A 177 5.53 -10.55 15.49
C ILE A 177 6.13 -11.92 15.78
N ASN A 178 6.95 -12.47 14.88
CA ASN A 178 7.61 -13.75 15.10
C ASN A 178 8.54 -13.70 16.31
N LYS A 179 9.29 -12.61 16.49
CA LYS A 179 10.15 -12.44 17.68
C LYS A 179 9.36 -12.29 18.97
N ILE A 180 8.26 -11.58 18.95
CA ILE A 180 7.37 -11.46 20.12
C ILE A 180 6.77 -12.84 20.47
N ARG A 181 6.31 -13.61 19.49
CA ARG A 181 5.78 -14.96 19.73
C ARG A 181 6.84 -15.92 20.29
N GLU A 182 8.09 -15.76 19.88
CA GLU A 182 9.21 -16.56 20.39
C GLU A 182 9.56 -16.19 21.86
N GLU A 183 9.61 -14.89 22.16
CA GLU A 183 10.07 -14.37 23.46
C GLU A 183 8.94 -14.25 24.51
N GLN A 184 7.70 -13.98 24.07
CA GLN A 184 6.53 -13.71 24.93
C GLN A 184 5.25 -14.34 24.33
N PRO A 185 5.17 -15.68 24.26
CA PRO A 185 4.07 -16.38 23.59
C PRO A 185 2.70 -16.11 24.22
N GLU A 186 2.65 -15.68 25.48
CA GLU A 186 1.42 -15.32 26.19
C GLU A 186 0.74 -14.07 25.63
N LEU A 187 1.41 -13.26 24.82
CA LEU A 187 0.85 -12.05 24.23
C LEU A 187 -0.02 -12.33 22.98
N LEU A 188 0.07 -13.56 22.43
CA LEU A 188 -0.73 -13.99 21.28
C LEU A 188 -1.22 -15.44 21.49
N THR A 189 -2.37 -15.59 22.09
CA THR A 189 -2.99 -16.87 22.44
C THR A 189 -3.91 -17.41 21.33
N ASP A 190 -4.36 -18.67 21.44
CA ASP A 190 -5.29 -19.25 20.46
C ASP A 190 -6.61 -18.47 20.35
N SER A 191 -7.09 -17.89 21.45
CA SER A 191 -8.29 -17.01 21.41
C SER A 191 -8.04 -15.74 20.61
N ASP A 192 -6.85 -15.15 20.69
CA ASP A 192 -6.50 -13.95 19.93
C ASP A 192 -6.40 -14.28 18.43
N ILE A 193 -5.99 -15.50 18.08
CA ILE A 193 -5.92 -15.99 16.70
C ILE A 193 -7.31 -16.04 16.05
N GLU A 194 -8.35 -16.50 16.74
CA GLU A 194 -9.73 -16.52 16.22
C GLU A 194 -10.26 -15.09 15.98
N ASP A 195 -9.98 -14.17 16.90
CA ASP A 195 -10.33 -12.76 16.72
C ASP A 195 -9.60 -12.14 15.51
N ILE A 196 -8.34 -12.49 15.29
CA ILE A 196 -7.55 -12.06 14.14
C ILE A 196 -8.18 -12.56 12.83
N TYR A 197 -8.57 -13.82 12.73
CA TYR A 197 -9.25 -14.36 11.54
C TYR A 197 -10.56 -13.61 11.24
N THR A 198 -11.32 -13.25 12.26
CA THR A 198 -12.55 -12.47 12.11
C THR A 198 -12.25 -11.08 11.53
N LEU A 199 -11.20 -10.40 12.01
CA LEU A 199 -10.80 -9.10 11.50
C LEU A 199 -10.20 -9.18 10.09
N VAL A 200 -9.51 -10.27 9.77
CA VAL A 200 -9.01 -10.56 8.41
C VAL A 200 -10.17 -10.70 7.43
N ASP A 201 -11.20 -11.48 7.75
CA ASP A 201 -12.38 -11.64 6.90
C ASP A 201 -13.10 -10.30 6.68
N GLN A 202 -13.29 -9.54 7.75
CA GLN A 202 -13.90 -8.21 7.70
C GLN A 202 -13.09 -7.24 6.83
N SER A 203 -11.77 -7.27 6.92
CA SER A 203 -10.90 -6.44 6.08
C SER A 203 -11.06 -6.76 4.59
N VAL A 204 -11.05 -8.04 4.23
CA VAL A 204 -11.21 -8.46 2.82
C VAL A 204 -12.59 -8.11 2.28
N GLU A 205 -13.64 -8.20 3.09
CA GLU A 205 -14.98 -7.77 2.71
C GLU A 205 -15.04 -6.26 2.43
N LEU A 206 -14.46 -5.44 3.32
CA LEU A 206 -14.40 -3.99 3.15
C LEU A 206 -13.58 -3.56 1.94
N GLU A 207 -12.45 -4.21 1.68
CA GLU A 207 -11.69 -3.96 0.44
C GLU A 207 -12.48 -4.38 -0.81
N GLY A 208 -13.36 -5.39 -0.70
CA GLY A 208 -14.31 -5.73 -1.75
C GLY A 208 -15.32 -4.61 -2.03
N GLU A 209 -15.82 -3.92 -0.99
CA GLU A 209 -16.68 -2.74 -1.15
C GLU A 209 -15.91 -1.54 -1.76
N ILE A 210 -14.64 -1.38 -1.43
CA ILE A 210 -13.76 -0.36 -2.07
C ILE A 210 -13.62 -0.66 -3.56
N LEU A 211 -13.42 -1.92 -3.96
CA LEU A 211 -13.36 -2.31 -5.37
C LEU A 211 -14.71 -2.11 -6.09
N ASP A 212 -15.86 -2.33 -5.43
CA ASP A 212 -17.18 -2.00 -5.99
C ASP A 212 -17.31 -0.50 -6.31
N TRP A 213 -16.84 0.35 -5.41
CA TRP A 213 -16.80 1.79 -5.65
C TRP A 213 -15.81 2.18 -6.75
N ILE A 214 -14.62 1.58 -6.79
CA ILE A 214 -13.61 1.84 -7.83
C ILE A 214 -14.16 1.47 -9.21
N PHE A 215 -14.88 0.36 -9.32
CA PHE A 215 -15.43 -0.15 -10.58
C PHE A 215 -16.91 0.18 -10.82
N GLU A 216 -17.45 1.20 -10.17
CA GLU A 216 -18.84 1.60 -10.30
C GLU A 216 -19.25 1.90 -11.76
N LEU A 217 -18.32 2.41 -12.60
CA LEU A 217 -18.52 2.64 -14.03
C LEU A 217 -18.09 1.46 -14.92
N GLY A 218 -17.78 0.31 -14.35
CA GLY A 218 -17.36 -0.91 -15.04
C GLY A 218 -15.92 -1.30 -14.72
N GLU A 219 -15.66 -2.61 -14.85
CA GLU A 219 -14.35 -3.21 -14.62
C GLU A 219 -13.35 -2.85 -15.74
N LEU A 220 -12.07 -3.08 -15.48
CA LEU A 220 -11.01 -2.96 -16.47
C LEU A 220 -10.98 -4.20 -17.37
N THR A 221 -10.44 -4.05 -18.59
CA THR A 221 -10.37 -5.17 -19.55
C THR A 221 -9.26 -6.19 -19.25
N VAL A 222 -8.32 -5.83 -18.37
CA VAL A 222 -7.09 -6.62 -18.12
C VAL A 222 -7.24 -7.61 -16.96
N PHE A 223 -8.13 -7.35 -16.01
CA PHE A 223 -8.49 -8.23 -14.89
C PHE A 223 -9.86 -7.81 -14.31
N SER A 224 -10.50 -8.74 -13.65
CA SER A 224 -11.78 -8.52 -12.98
C SER A 224 -11.61 -8.11 -11.51
N LYS A 225 -12.71 -7.66 -10.88
CA LYS A 225 -12.77 -7.49 -9.41
C LYS A 225 -12.41 -8.80 -8.68
N GLU A 226 -12.89 -9.94 -9.18
CA GLU A 226 -12.61 -11.25 -8.57
C GLU A 226 -11.11 -11.58 -8.59
N ASP A 227 -10.39 -11.23 -9.66
CA ASP A 227 -8.94 -11.42 -9.74
C ASP A 227 -8.22 -10.60 -8.65
N LEU A 228 -8.63 -9.35 -8.42
CA LEU A 228 -8.10 -8.51 -7.35
C LEU A 228 -8.45 -9.03 -5.95
N LEU A 229 -9.65 -9.55 -5.76
CA LEU A 229 -10.04 -10.19 -4.50
C LEU A 229 -9.18 -11.43 -4.21
N ASN A 230 -8.96 -12.28 -5.22
CA ASN A 230 -8.08 -13.44 -5.11
C ASN A 230 -6.63 -13.03 -4.85
N PHE A 231 -6.16 -11.94 -5.45
CA PHE A 231 -4.85 -11.36 -5.17
C PHE A 231 -4.71 -10.95 -3.70
N MET A 232 -5.66 -10.21 -3.16
CA MET A 232 -5.66 -9.81 -1.74
C MET A 232 -5.72 -11.02 -0.81
N LYS A 233 -6.61 -11.98 -1.07
CA LYS A 233 -6.73 -13.23 -0.29
C LYS A 233 -5.43 -14.03 -0.30
N TYR A 234 -4.74 -14.10 -1.44
CA TYR A 234 -3.43 -14.74 -1.54
C TYR A 234 -2.38 -14.06 -0.66
N ARG A 235 -2.33 -12.72 -0.67
CA ARG A 235 -1.40 -11.95 0.17
C ARG A 235 -1.68 -12.11 1.65
N VAL A 236 -2.96 -12.19 2.04
CA VAL A 236 -3.36 -12.55 3.41
C VAL A 236 -2.81 -13.93 3.79
N ASP A 237 -3.08 -14.94 2.98
CA ASP A 237 -2.63 -16.32 3.24
C ASP A 237 -1.10 -16.42 3.33
N ASP A 238 -0.36 -15.69 2.49
CA ASP A 238 1.10 -15.63 2.55
C ASP A 238 1.59 -14.99 3.86
N SER A 239 0.97 -13.89 4.29
CA SER A 239 1.29 -13.24 5.57
C SER A 239 0.99 -14.14 6.78
N LEU A 240 -0.16 -14.80 6.78
CA LEU A 240 -0.54 -15.74 7.83
C LEU A 240 0.47 -16.90 7.95
N LYS A 241 0.89 -17.48 6.82
CA LYS A 241 1.96 -18.51 6.79
C LYS A 241 3.26 -17.99 7.38
N LYS A 242 3.69 -16.78 7.01
CA LYS A 242 4.93 -16.18 7.48
C LYS A 242 4.97 -15.95 9.00
N ILE A 243 3.81 -15.77 9.64
CA ILE A 243 3.68 -15.68 11.09
C ILE A 243 3.31 -17.02 11.75
N GLY A 244 3.34 -18.13 11.01
CA GLY A 244 3.07 -19.47 11.52
C GLY A 244 1.60 -19.74 11.84
N MET A 245 0.67 -19.03 11.21
CA MET A 245 -0.77 -19.25 11.29
C MET A 245 -1.27 -20.06 10.08
N ASN A 246 -2.42 -20.72 10.22
CA ASN A 246 -3.06 -21.40 9.09
C ASN A 246 -3.57 -20.40 8.06
N THR A 247 -3.56 -20.79 6.79
CA THR A 247 -4.20 -20.03 5.73
C THR A 247 -5.71 -19.93 5.93
N ARG A 248 -6.30 -18.83 5.47
CA ARG A 248 -7.75 -18.60 5.60
C ARG A 248 -8.51 -18.93 4.31
N TYR A 249 -7.96 -18.56 3.16
CA TYR A 249 -8.67 -18.60 1.87
C TYR A 249 -8.22 -19.72 0.95
N ASN A 250 -6.98 -20.18 1.07
CA ASN A 250 -6.38 -21.25 0.26
C ASN A 250 -6.53 -21.00 -1.25
N VAL A 251 -6.18 -19.78 -1.69
CA VAL A 251 -6.24 -19.37 -3.09
C VAL A 251 -5.39 -20.30 -3.96
N SER A 252 -6.00 -20.88 -5.01
CA SER A 252 -5.29 -21.79 -5.92
C SER A 252 -4.35 -21.03 -6.87
N PRO A 253 -3.32 -21.70 -7.43
CA PRO A 253 -2.46 -21.10 -8.44
C PRO A 253 -3.23 -20.57 -9.67
N GLU A 254 -4.32 -21.24 -10.06
CA GLU A 254 -5.17 -20.83 -11.17
C GLU A 254 -5.89 -19.52 -10.87
N GLN A 255 -6.42 -19.35 -9.66
CA GLN A 255 -7.08 -18.12 -9.21
C GLN A 255 -6.10 -16.96 -9.09
N TYR A 256 -4.85 -17.22 -8.70
CA TYR A 256 -3.82 -16.19 -8.59
C TYR A 256 -3.16 -15.82 -9.92
N ARG A 257 -3.19 -16.69 -10.91
CA ARG A 257 -2.50 -16.52 -12.20
C ARG A 257 -2.71 -15.16 -12.86
N PRO A 258 -3.91 -14.57 -12.90
CA PRO A 258 -4.14 -13.26 -13.52
C PRO A 258 -3.31 -12.14 -12.91
N MET A 259 -2.83 -12.29 -11.66
CA MET A 259 -2.13 -11.26 -10.90
C MET A 259 -0.62 -11.50 -10.73
N VAL A 260 -0.06 -12.61 -11.28
CA VAL A 260 1.38 -12.92 -11.19
C VAL A 260 2.25 -11.81 -11.78
N TRP A 261 1.78 -11.11 -12.80
CA TRP A 261 2.48 -9.99 -13.43
C TRP A 261 2.84 -8.88 -12.44
N PHE A 262 2.03 -8.68 -11.38
CA PHE A 262 2.30 -7.65 -10.37
C PHE A 262 3.60 -7.92 -9.62
N GLU A 263 3.82 -9.16 -9.20
CA GLU A 263 5.06 -9.58 -8.53
C GLU A 263 6.27 -9.42 -9.47
N GLU A 264 6.10 -9.75 -10.76
CA GLU A 264 7.14 -9.56 -11.78
C GLU A 264 7.46 -8.08 -11.99
N GLU A 265 6.44 -7.21 -12.05
CA GLU A 265 6.61 -5.78 -12.29
C GLU A 265 7.30 -5.07 -11.12
N VAL A 266 6.86 -5.38 -9.88
CA VAL A 266 7.30 -4.65 -8.69
C VAL A 266 8.58 -5.25 -8.09
N PHE A 267 8.69 -6.58 -8.00
CA PHE A 267 9.73 -7.23 -7.21
C PHE A 267 10.82 -7.91 -8.03
N ALA A 268 10.57 -8.33 -9.29
CA ALA A 268 11.59 -8.96 -10.11
C ALA A 268 12.73 -7.99 -10.47
N ASN A 269 12.43 -6.70 -10.61
CA ASN A 269 13.44 -5.67 -10.85
C ASN A 269 14.36 -5.40 -9.65
N SER A 270 13.98 -5.82 -8.44
CA SER A 270 14.84 -5.74 -7.25
C SER A 270 15.93 -6.81 -7.22
N MET A 271 15.81 -7.84 -8.06
CA MET A 271 16.81 -8.93 -8.19
C MET A 271 17.78 -8.71 -9.34
N ASP A 272 17.56 -7.71 -10.20
CA ASP A 272 18.53 -7.33 -11.23
C ASP A 272 19.72 -6.64 -10.52
N ASP A 273 20.92 -7.18 -10.75
CA ASP A 273 22.18 -6.65 -10.23
C ASP A 273 22.26 -5.13 -10.45
N PHE A 274 22.27 -4.38 -9.36
CA PHE A 274 22.42 -2.91 -9.35
C PHE A 274 23.64 -2.44 -10.19
N PHE A 275 24.62 -3.30 -10.37
CA PHE A 275 25.81 -3.06 -11.18
C PHE A 275 25.66 -3.44 -12.67
N ALA A 276 24.66 -4.25 -13.02
CA ALA A 276 24.47 -4.75 -14.39
C ALA A 276 23.51 -3.90 -15.24
N LYS A 277 22.58 -3.16 -14.63
CA LYS A 277 21.72 -2.20 -15.34
C LYS A 277 21.98 -0.79 -14.82
N ARG A 278 22.44 0.09 -15.68
CA ARG A 278 22.22 1.52 -15.47
C ARG A 278 20.69 1.72 -15.45
N PRO A 279 20.10 2.39 -14.42
CA PRO A 279 18.71 2.78 -14.48
C PRO A 279 18.53 3.70 -15.69
N VAL A 280 17.96 3.17 -16.77
CA VAL A 280 17.83 3.88 -18.05
C VAL A 280 16.78 4.99 -17.95
N ASP A 281 15.93 4.94 -16.90
CA ASP A 281 14.83 5.88 -16.69
C ASP A 281 15.10 6.96 -15.64
N TYR A 282 16.32 7.05 -15.12
CA TYR A 282 16.72 8.13 -14.23
C TYR A 282 17.16 9.35 -15.04
N THR A 283 16.22 10.07 -15.62
CA THR A 283 16.48 11.43 -16.10
C THR A 283 16.39 12.37 -14.90
N LYS A 284 17.53 12.56 -14.22
CA LYS A 284 17.72 13.80 -13.48
C LYS A 284 17.55 14.94 -14.49
N HIS A 285 16.63 15.84 -14.22
CA HIS A 285 16.77 17.18 -14.75
C HIS A 285 17.97 17.82 -14.04
N ASP A 286 19.17 17.58 -14.56
CA ASP A 286 20.33 18.37 -14.25
C ASP A 286 20.11 19.75 -14.87
N LYS A 287 19.35 20.61 -14.19
CA LYS A 287 19.65 22.03 -14.27
C LYS A 287 20.97 22.19 -13.56
N SER A 288 22.07 22.18 -14.34
CA SER A 288 23.32 22.66 -13.83
C SER A 288 23.11 24.14 -13.51
N ILE A 289 23.10 24.47 -12.23
CA ILE A 289 23.11 25.85 -11.77
C ILE A 289 24.51 26.37 -12.12
N THR A 290 24.55 27.26 -13.10
CA THR A 290 25.78 27.97 -13.47
C THR A 290 25.96 29.21 -12.60
N ALA A 291 27.17 29.76 -12.54
CA ALA A 291 27.43 31.01 -11.78
C ALA A 291 26.50 32.16 -12.21
N ASN A 292 25.97 32.15 -13.45
CA ASN A 292 25.05 33.16 -13.96
C ASN A 292 23.59 32.99 -13.44
N ASP A 293 23.28 31.88 -12.80
CA ASP A 293 21.96 31.64 -12.19
C ASP A 293 21.92 32.08 -10.70
N LEU A 294 23.08 32.48 -10.16
CA LEU A 294 23.26 32.86 -8.74
C LEU A 294 23.47 34.37 -8.51
N PHE A 295 23.58 35.20 -9.59
CA PHE A 295 23.75 36.63 -9.51
C PHE A 295 22.95 37.40 -10.56
#